data_987d92df31c0c365601f666f538dbb7c
#
_entry.id   987d92df31c0c365601f666f538dbb7c
#
_cell.length_a   1.000
_cell.length_b   1.000
_cell.length_c   1.000
_cell.angle_alpha   90.00
_cell.angle_beta   90.00
_cell.angle_gamma   90.00
#
_symmetry.space_group_name_H-M   'P 1'
#
loop_
_entity.id
_entity.type
_entity.pdbx_description
1 polymer ?
#
loop_
_entity_poly.entity_id
_entity_poly.type
_entity_poly.pdbx_seq_one_letter_code
_entity_poly.pdbx_strand_id
1 'polypeptide(L)'
;MSILNKPTRTFAVFFVAVSIAATGCRPETTASNTAGPTTMREVPAVRLSYRYEGDVPAPTIEAVPAEDRNPAVQADFDSNRPQEQLDRTITSPDKKHIFAVYRTVSDLGFEFRLDSYSPEGKLLKKVTSDAMAVHFPDTIIWSPDSNSVAFVAMIRATVSGTGTVLTPAPANTAANTATNTAPTSNTNTAVPETNANTAPAVAPTPLSPTGILTFRSEQIYICNADGGALKPLTQNEGLIYFYYVWAPDSSMLAALATTAREWRYLEVLAEGKGEAMVPLGRPRIVEKNGRERLLDDNLTAVHPVWSPDAAKVSVAFGTQIRVYDAGVTTPTQAAIPLKNQLLISAQAYDRDQQRKLQASTVNVDANGVSPTPEPDQPLTTLPDEKLLVSFNPIVELEWTADDLLYLKTAYLKRMKNEADNVTSFTRWHRLALSPQVAAAATVK
;
A
#
# COMPACT_ATOMS: atom_id res chain seq x y z
N MET A 1 -66.16 -6.27 27.77
CA MET A 1 -66.85 -5.00 27.49
C MET A 1 -66.04 -4.34 26.38
N SER A 2 -66.22 -4.72 25.12
CA SER A 2 -67.18 -4.16 24.13
C SER A 2 -67.07 -2.64 24.08
N ILE A 3 -66.50 -2.09 22.99
CA ILE A 3 -67.22 -1.45 21.89
C ILE A 3 -66.27 -1.15 20.74
N LEU A 4 -66.59 -1.72 19.64
CA LEU A 4 -66.36 -1.45 18.22
C LEU A 4 -66.72 -0.04 17.82
N ASN A 5 -65.96 0.61 16.90
CA ASN A 5 -66.60 1.41 15.84
C ASN A 5 -65.65 1.56 14.64
N LYS A 6 -66.16 1.15 13.50
CA LYS A 6 -65.75 1.37 12.11
C LYS A 6 -66.73 2.37 11.45
N PRO A 7 -66.64 2.71 10.18
CA PRO A 7 -65.80 3.72 9.46
C PRO A 7 -66.72 4.72 8.73
N THR A 8 -66.12 5.78 8.19
CA THR A 8 -66.88 6.61 7.23
C THR A 8 -66.05 6.88 5.99
N ARG A 9 -66.47 6.35 4.86
CA ARG A 9 -66.07 6.70 3.49
C ARG A 9 -66.72 8.03 3.10
N THR A 10 -65.93 8.93 2.51
CA THR A 10 -66.50 10.05 1.80
C THR A 10 -65.92 10.09 0.37
N PHE A 11 -66.81 9.93 -0.57
CA PHE A 11 -66.62 10.15 -2.01
C PHE A 11 -66.47 11.65 -2.27
N ALA A 12 -65.56 12.07 -3.13
CA ALA A 12 -65.58 13.41 -3.73
C ALA A 12 -65.31 13.32 -5.22
N VAL A 13 -66.16 13.98 -5.87
CA VAL A 13 -66.58 14.06 -7.26
C VAL A 13 -65.53 14.69 -8.18
N PHE A 14 -65.42 14.12 -9.37
CA PHE A 14 -64.66 14.60 -10.53
C PHE A 14 -65.18 15.96 -10.98
N PHE A 15 -64.26 16.91 -11.23
CA PHE A 15 -64.50 18.05 -12.16
C PHE A 15 -63.43 17.97 -13.25
N VAL A 16 -63.90 17.69 -14.46
CA VAL A 16 -63.18 17.81 -15.73
C VAL A 16 -63.28 19.24 -16.18
N ALA A 17 -62.18 19.96 -16.26
CA ALA A 17 -62.10 21.24 -16.99
C ALA A 17 -61.14 21.03 -18.19
N VAL A 18 -61.75 21.04 -19.36
CA VAL A 18 -61.06 21.09 -20.66
C VAL A 18 -60.62 22.54 -20.88
N SER A 19 -59.37 22.81 -21.04
CA SER A 19 -58.85 24.08 -21.55
C SER A 19 -57.93 23.81 -22.74
N ILE A 20 -58.30 24.40 -23.81
CA ILE A 20 -57.76 24.29 -25.17
C ILE A 20 -56.42 24.99 -25.28
N ALA A 21 -55.55 24.33 -25.99
CA ALA A 21 -54.16 24.64 -26.27
C ALA A 21 -53.97 25.94 -27.05
N ALA A 22 -52.95 26.69 -26.65
CA ALA A 22 -52.21 27.58 -27.54
C ALA A 22 -50.79 27.04 -27.68
N THR A 23 -50.50 26.50 -28.86
CA THR A 23 -49.15 26.05 -29.27
C THR A 23 -48.25 27.26 -29.44
N GLY A 24 -47.48 27.58 -28.41
CA GLY A 24 -46.32 28.43 -28.52
C GLY A 24 -45.06 27.56 -28.45
N CYS A 25 -44.35 27.39 -29.57
CA CYS A 25 -43.01 26.84 -29.57
C CYS A 25 -42.10 27.72 -28.72
N ARG A 26 -41.87 27.33 -27.47
CA ARG A 26 -40.68 27.76 -26.72
C ARG A 26 -39.52 26.84 -27.09
N PRO A 27 -38.34 27.38 -27.46
CA PRO A 27 -37.17 26.55 -27.50
C PRO A 27 -36.90 26.08 -26.07
N GLU A 28 -37.03 24.76 -25.85
CA GLU A 28 -36.50 24.14 -24.65
C GLU A 28 -34.97 24.33 -24.66
N THR A 29 -34.53 25.35 -23.96
CA THR A 29 -33.17 25.32 -23.42
C THR A 29 -33.12 24.14 -22.44
N THR A 30 -32.73 22.98 -22.92
CA THR A 30 -32.21 21.91 -22.08
C THR A 30 -31.02 22.48 -21.36
N ALA A 31 -31.26 23.11 -20.20
CA ALA A 31 -30.24 23.26 -19.21
C ALA A 31 -29.84 21.82 -18.84
N SER A 32 -28.77 21.31 -19.43
CA SER A 32 -28.12 20.14 -18.92
C SER A 32 -27.63 20.49 -17.50
N ASN A 33 -28.47 20.20 -16.52
CA ASN A 33 -28.02 20.09 -15.14
C ASN A 33 -27.04 18.91 -15.09
N THR A 34 -25.83 19.11 -15.57
CA THR A 34 -24.69 18.36 -15.11
C THR A 34 -24.46 18.83 -13.68
N ALA A 35 -25.22 18.25 -12.75
CA ALA A 35 -24.87 18.31 -11.35
C ALA A 35 -23.39 17.86 -11.27
N GLY A 36 -22.53 18.78 -10.84
CA GLY A 36 -21.12 18.42 -10.61
C GLY A 36 -21.06 17.26 -9.62
N PRO A 37 -19.93 16.54 -9.54
CA PRO A 37 -19.78 15.43 -8.59
C PRO A 37 -20.15 15.92 -7.19
N THR A 38 -21.02 15.18 -6.53
CA THR A 38 -21.55 15.54 -5.20
C THR A 38 -20.60 15.09 -4.09
N THR A 39 -19.71 14.13 -4.39
CA THR A 39 -18.74 13.58 -3.45
C THR A 39 -17.35 13.46 -4.09
N MET A 40 -16.29 13.48 -3.27
CA MET A 40 -14.92 13.26 -3.75
C MET A 40 -14.73 11.87 -4.38
N ARG A 41 -15.56 10.91 -3.99
CA ARG A 41 -15.58 9.56 -4.57
C ARG A 41 -15.84 9.56 -6.08
N GLU A 42 -16.72 10.44 -6.54
CA GLU A 42 -17.14 10.55 -7.94
C GLU A 42 -16.17 11.35 -8.81
N VAL A 43 -15.24 12.07 -8.17
CA VAL A 43 -14.24 12.88 -8.89
C VAL A 43 -13.09 11.99 -9.33
N PRO A 44 -12.84 11.77 -10.64
CA PRO A 44 -11.65 11.05 -11.09
C PRO A 44 -10.37 11.73 -10.59
N ALA A 45 -9.37 10.92 -10.21
CA ALA A 45 -8.14 11.45 -9.64
C ALA A 45 -7.49 12.52 -10.52
N VAL A 46 -7.51 12.34 -11.86
CA VAL A 46 -6.98 13.31 -12.83
C VAL A 46 -7.65 14.69 -12.79
N ARG A 47 -8.86 14.78 -12.20
CA ARG A 47 -9.60 16.05 -12.05
C ARG A 47 -9.52 16.62 -10.64
N LEU A 48 -8.58 16.16 -9.83
CA LEU A 48 -8.33 16.76 -8.53
C LEU A 48 -7.49 18.02 -8.68
N SER A 49 -7.93 19.09 -8.02
CA SER A 49 -7.10 20.24 -7.68
C SER A 49 -6.71 20.19 -6.22
N TYR A 50 -5.70 20.93 -5.83
CA TYR A 50 -5.23 20.93 -4.46
C TYR A 50 -4.80 22.31 -3.99
N ARG A 51 -4.96 22.56 -2.70
CA ARG A 51 -4.37 23.69 -1.99
C ARG A 51 -3.37 23.15 -0.96
N TYR A 52 -2.13 23.59 -1.05
CA TYR A 52 -1.07 23.23 -0.11
C TYR A 52 -1.07 24.18 1.08
N GLU A 53 -0.95 23.60 2.29
CA GLU A 53 -0.75 24.31 3.55
C GLU A 53 0.47 23.72 4.24
N GLY A 54 1.49 24.59 4.46
CA GLY A 54 2.74 24.19 5.09
C GLY A 54 2.70 24.34 6.61
N ASP A 55 3.50 23.51 7.30
CA ASP A 55 3.76 23.63 8.75
C ASP A 55 2.49 23.62 9.61
N VAL A 56 1.59 22.68 9.31
CA VAL A 56 0.37 22.45 10.08
C VAL A 56 0.66 21.52 11.28
N PRO A 57 -0.18 21.55 12.33
CA PRO A 57 -0.11 20.54 13.39
C PRO A 57 -0.26 19.12 12.83
N ALA A 58 0.37 18.15 13.51
CA ALA A 58 0.17 16.73 13.18
C ALA A 58 -1.32 16.37 13.22
N PRO A 59 -1.79 15.47 12.31
CA PRO A 59 -3.15 14.97 12.39
C PRO A 59 -3.36 14.21 13.71
N THR A 60 -4.56 14.32 14.25
CA THR A 60 -4.96 13.49 15.40
C THR A 60 -5.32 12.11 14.87
N ILE A 61 -4.45 11.13 15.14
CA ILE A 61 -4.67 9.74 14.80
C ILE A 61 -5.06 9.02 16.09
N GLU A 62 -6.14 8.26 16.08
CA GLU A 62 -6.45 7.38 17.19
C GLU A 62 -5.33 6.36 17.34
N ALA A 63 -4.67 6.36 18.50
CA ALA A 63 -3.64 5.37 18.77
C ALA A 63 -4.28 4.00 18.83
N VAL A 64 -3.84 3.09 17.97
CA VAL A 64 -4.20 1.68 18.09
C VAL A 64 -3.59 1.19 19.40
N PRO A 65 -4.40 0.66 20.36
CA PRO A 65 -3.86 0.14 21.60
C PRO A 65 -2.82 -0.94 21.30
N ALA A 66 -1.68 -0.88 22.01
CA ALA A 66 -0.72 -1.97 21.94
C ALA A 66 -1.43 -3.26 22.35
N GLU A 67 -1.46 -4.27 21.47
CA GLU A 67 -2.07 -5.56 21.81
C GLU A 67 -1.18 -6.28 22.80
N ASP A 68 -1.69 -6.43 24.01
CA ASP A 68 -1.13 -7.35 25.00
C ASP A 68 -1.49 -8.80 24.61
N ARG A 69 -0.63 -9.73 25.00
CA ARG A 69 -0.92 -11.15 24.80
C ARG A 69 -2.20 -11.53 25.54
N ASN A 70 -3.15 -12.14 24.81
CA ASN A 70 -4.38 -12.62 25.42
C ASN A 70 -4.06 -13.70 26.49
N PRO A 71 -4.45 -13.53 27.77
CA PRO A 71 -4.06 -14.44 28.84
C PRO A 71 -4.55 -15.88 28.65
N ALA A 72 -5.75 -16.07 28.05
CA ALA A 72 -6.29 -17.40 27.80
C ALA A 72 -5.52 -18.15 26.70
N VAL A 73 -5.10 -17.43 25.65
CA VAL A 73 -4.23 -17.99 24.61
C VAL A 73 -2.84 -18.28 25.18
N GLN A 74 -2.27 -17.38 26.00
CA GLN A 74 -0.98 -17.63 26.66
C GLN A 74 -1.03 -18.89 27.53
N ALA A 75 -2.11 -19.10 28.30
CA ALA A 75 -2.27 -20.29 29.13
C ALA A 75 -2.31 -21.61 28.33
N ASP A 76 -2.84 -21.60 27.10
CA ASP A 76 -2.79 -22.76 26.21
C ASP A 76 -1.33 -23.05 25.76
N PHE A 77 -0.58 -22.02 25.40
CA PHE A 77 0.83 -22.19 25.04
C PHE A 77 1.66 -22.72 26.22
N ASP A 78 1.47 -22.17 27.41
CA ASP A 78 2.22 -22.56 28.61
C ASP A 78 1.92 -24.02 29.04
N SER A 79 0.67 -24.47 28.87
CA SER A 79 0.22 -25.77 29.35
C SER A 79 0.32 -26.89 28.32
N ASN A 80 0.05 -26.60 27.05
CA ASN A 80 -0.18 -27.60 26.01
C ASN A 80 0.86 -27.57 24.89
N ARG A 81 1.68 -26.50 24.79
CA ARG A 81 2.55 -26.25 23.63
C ARG A 81 4.01 -25.94 24.04
N PRO A 82 4.71 -26.86 24.75
CA PRO A 82 6.03 -26.60 25.34
C PRO A 82 7.16 -26.37 24.31
N GLN A 83 6.93 -26.75 23.05
CA GLN A 83 7.90 -26.54 21.96
C GLN A 83 7.60 -25.27 21.14
N GLU A 84 6.61 -24.49 21.53
CA GLU A 84 6.13 -23.33 20.80
C GLU A 84 6.11 -22.11 21.71
N GLN A 85 6.60 -20.99 21.21
CA GLN A 85 6.68 -19.75 21.95
C GLN A 85 5.73 -18.72 21.34
N LEU A 86 4.73 -18.29 22.11
CA LEU A 86 3.85 -17.22 21.73
C LEU A 86 4.63 -15.91 21.62
N ASP A 87 4.57 -15.23 20.47
CA ASP A 87 5.13 -13.91 20.27
C ASP A 87 4.12 -12.84 20.69
N ARG A 88 2.94 -12.86 20.06
CA ARG A 88 1.83 -11.93 20.33
C ARG A 88 0.49 -12.52 19.92
N THR A 89 -0.58 -11.85 20.34
CA THR A 89 -1.94 -12.10 19.85
C THR A 89 -2.48 -10.88 19.11
N ILE A 90 -3.33 -11.10 18.12
CA ILE A 90 -3.97 -10.06 17.32
C ILE A 90 -5.48 -10.30 17.36
N THR A 91 -6.19 -9.46 18.10
CA THR A 91 -7.63 -9.57 18.29
C THR A 91 -8.40 -8.95 17.13
N SER A 92 -9.47 -9.59 16.67
CA SER A 92 -10.34 -9.04 15.62
C SER A 92 -11.02 -7.73 16.09
N PRO A 93 -11.33 -6.79 15.17
CA PRO A 93 -12.04 -5.56 15.52
C PRO A 93 -13.35 -5.80 16.28
N ASP A 94 -14.11 -6.88 15.97
CA ASP A 94 -15.33 -7.28 16.65
C ASP A 94 -15.11 -8.10 17.94
N LYS A 95 -13.84 -8.37 18.30
CA LYS A 95 -13.37 -9.08 19.49
C LYS A 95 -13.86 -10.54 19.61
N LYS A 96 -14.28 -11.18 18.51
CA LYS A 96 -14.77 -12.56 18.52
C LYS A 96 -13.72 -13.61 18.18
N HIS A 97 -12.60 -13.18 17.58
CA HIS A 97 -11.52 -14.07 17.16
C HIS A 97 -10.16 -13.48 17.52
N ILE A 98 -9.21 -14.35 17.74
CA ILE A 98 -7.83 -13.98 18.06
C ILE A 98 -6.91 -14.80 17.18
N PHE A 99 -5.89 -14.15 16.59
CA PHE A 99 -4.79 -14.86 15.95
C PHE A 99 -3.59 -14.85 16.87
N ALA A 100 -3.05 -16.04 17.13
CA ALA A 100 -1.79 -16.22 17.83
C ALA A 100 -0.64 -16.25 16.83
N VAL A 101 0.33 -15.37 17.00
CA VAL A 101 1.59 -15.36 16.26
C VAL A 101 2.64 -16.01 17.15
N TYR A 102 3.29 -17.07 16.66
CA TYR A 102 4.21 -17.86 17.46
C TYR A 102 5.36 -18.44 16.64
N ARG A 103 6.35 -18.99 17.30
CA ARG A 103 7.49 -19.72 16.71
C ARG A 103 7.60 -21.08 17.34
N THR A 104 8.11 -22.05 16.58
CA THR A 104 8.52 -23.34 17.13
C THR A 104 10.02 -23.32 17.38
N VAL A 105 10.52 -24.21 18.23
CA VAL A 105 11.97 -24.36 18.51
C VAL A 105 12.76 -24.71 17.25
N SER A 106 12.11 -25.32 16.26
CA SER A 106 12.73 -25.72 14.99
C SER A 106 12.73 -24.61 13.93
N ASP A 107 11.97 -23.51 14.13
CA ASP A 107 11.89 -22.42 13.17
C ASP A 107 13.13 -21.50 13.29
N LEU A 108 13.50 -20.85 12.18
CA LEU A 108 14.51 -19.81 12.21
C LEU A 108 13.99 -18.60 13.03
N GLY A 109 14.89 -17.87 13.66
CA GLY A 109 14.53 -16.80 14.60
C GLY A 109 13.64 -15.67 14.01
N PHE A 110 13.55 -15.58 12.69
CA PHE A 110 12.72 -14.62 11.95
C PHE A 110 11.50 -15.25 11.26
N GLU A 111 11.23 -16.55 11.51
CA GLU A 111 10.08 -17.26 10.95
C GLU A 111 8.99 -17.40 12.01
N PHE A 112 7.77 -17.05 11.63
CA PHE A 112 6.61 -17.11 12.49
C PHE A 112 5.54 -18.00 11.90
N ARG A 113 4.64 -18.45 12.76
CA ARG A 113 3.47 -19.26 12.47
C ARG A 113 2.21 -18.57 12.99
N LEU A 114 1.05 -19.00 12.51
CA LEU A 114 -0.23 -18.38 12.77
C LEU A 114 -1.31 -19.42 13.06
N ASP A 115 -2.00 -19.26 14.18
CA ASP A 115 -3.14 -20.07 14.58
C ASP A 115 -4.33 -19.17 14.98
N SER A 116 -5.55 -19.65 14.74
CA SER A 116 -6.78 -18.96 15.13
C SER A 116 -7.36 -19.53 16.41
N TYR A 117 -7.79 -18.64 17.32
CA TYR A 117 -8.35 -18.94 18.63
C TYR A 117 -9.68 -18.22 18.86
N SER A 118 -10.50 -18.80 19.75
CA SER A 118 -11.62 -18.07 20.37
C SER A 118 -11.09 -17.14 21.47
N PRO A 119 -11.87 -16.13 21.90
CA PRO A 119 -11.47 -15.23 23.00
C PRO A 119 -11.19 -15.96 24.32
N GLU A 120 -11.80 -17.14 24.52
CA GLU A 120 -11.63 -17.98 25.70
C GLU A 120 -10.36 -18.86 25.65
N GLY A 121 -9.53 -18.71 24.61
CA GLY A 121 -8.27 -19.45 24.46
C GLY A 121 -8.43 -20.84 23.85
N LYS A 122 -9.57 -21.16 23.22
CA LYS A 122 -9.73 -22.43 22.50
C LYS A 122 -9.15 -22.31 21.11
N LEU A 123 -8.23 -23.20 20.76
CA LEU A 123 -7.69 -23.34 19.39
C LEU A 123 -8.82 -23.68 18.42
N LEU A 124 -9.07 -22.83 17.44
CA LEU A 124 -10.06 -23.05 16.37
C LEU A 124 -9.40 -23.74 15.17
N LYS A 125 -8.25 -23.23 14.74
CA LYS A 125 -7.55 -23.76 13.58
C LYS A 125 -6.07 -23.41 13.57
N LYS A 126 -5.22 -24.36 13.15
CA LYS A 126 -3.85 -24.08 12.70
C LYS A 126 -3.92 -23.51 11.30
N VAL A 127 -3.48 -22.26 11.12
CA VAL A 127 -3.60 -21.54 9.85
C VAL A 127 -2.39 -21.82 8.95
N THR A 128 -1.18 -21.70 9.50
CA THR A 128 0.04 -22.00 8.77
C THR A 128 0.42 -23.47 8.90
N SER A 129 0.74 -24.09 7.76
CA SER A 129 1.30 -25.45 7.73
C SER A 129 2.82 -25.40 7.99
N ASP A 130 3.43 -26.58 8.21
CA ASP A 130 4.88 -26.71 8.38
C ASP A 130 5.68 -26.27 7.13
N ALA A 131 5.05 -26.28 5.97
CA ALA A 131 5.64 -25.80 4.73
C ALA A 131 5.54 -24.28 4.55
N MET A 132 4.89 -23.56 5.47
CA MET A 132 4.67 -22.13 5.37
C MET A 132 5.43 -21.37 6.46
N ALA A 133 6.03 -20.24 6.10
CA ALA A 133 6.69 -19.33 7.03
C ALA A 133 6.20 -17.90 6.82
N VAL A 134 5.95 -17.18 7.91
CA VAL A 134 5.65 -15.75 7.92
C VAL A 134 6.91 -15.00 8.34
N HIS A 135 7.49 -14.19 7.44
CA HIS A 135 8.70 -13.41 7.72
C HIS A 135 8.40 -11.97 8.13
N PHE A 136 7.21 -11.49 7.81
CA PHE A 136 6.76 -10.14 8.14
C PHE A 136 5.54 -10.19 9.07
N PRO A 137 5.73 -10.47 10.37
CA PRO A 137 4.62 -10.65 11.30
C PRO A 137 3.76 -9.39 11.45
N ASP A 138 4.30 -8.20 11.18
CA ASP A 138 3.56 -6.93 11.20
C ASP A 138 2.58 -6.80 10.03
N THR A 139 2.65 -7.69 9.05
CA THR A 139 1.68 -7.77 7.96
C THR A 139 0.44 -8.61 8.31
N ILE A 140 0.37 -9.23 9.49
CA ILE A 140 -0.81 -9.98 9.91
C ILE A 140 -1.86 -8.97 10.37
N ILE A 141 -2.83 -8.68 9.50
CA ILE A 141 -3.79 -7.60 9.72
C ILE A 141 -5.22 -8.10 9.43
N TRP A 142 -6.12 -7.83 10.36
CA TRP A 142 -7.56 -8.02 10.17
C TRP A 142 -8.12 -7.06 9.12
N SER A 143 -9.07 -7.55 8.33
CA SER A 143 -9.93 -6.65 7.56
C SER A 143 -10.81 -5.81 8.50
N PRO A 144 -11.13 -4.56 8.17
CA PRO A 144 -11.98 -3.70 9.00
C PRO A 144 -13.33 -4.32 9.37
N ASP A 145 -13.90 -5.17 8.49
CA ASP A 145 -15.16 -5.88 8.70
C ASP A 145 -15.03 -7.15 9.59
N SER A 146 -13.83 -7.45 10.11
CA SER A 146 -13.53 -8.63 10.95
C SER A 146 -13.76 -10.00 10.27
N ASN A 147 -14.03 -10.04 8.97
CA ASN A 147 -14.37 -11.28 8.27
C ASN A 147 -13.15 -12.04 7.72
N SER A 148 -12.03 -11.37 7.60
CA SER A 148 -10.83 -11.94 6.98
C SER A 148 -9.56 -11.46 7.66
N VAL A 149 -8.52 -12.30 7.60
CA VAL A 149 -7.15 -11.91 7.93
C VAL A 149 -6.29 -12.08 6.70
N ALA A 150 -5.48 -11.08 6.39
CA ALA A 150 -4.44 -11.22 5.40
C ALA A 150 -3.06 -11.23 6.10
N PHE A 151 -2.08 -11.85 5.46
CA PHE A 151 -0.70 -11.89 5.93
C PHE A 151 0.25 -12.24 4.79
N VAL A 152 1.50 -11.84 4.90
CA VAL A 152 2.54 -12.19 3.94
C VAL A 152 3.26 -13.45 4.39
N ALA A 153 3.34 -14.45 3.52
CA ALA A 153 4.02 -15.69 3.81
C ALA A 153 4.73 -16.25 2.58
N MET A 154 5.68 -17.13 2.85
CA MET A 154 6.44 -17.91 1.89
C MET A 154 6.12 -19.39 2.07
N ILE A 155 6.07 -20.13 0.96
CA ILE A 155 6.09 -21.60 1.00
C ILE A 155 7.54 -22.06 0.98
N ARG A 156 7.95 -22.81 2.00
CA ARG A 156 9.25 -23.45 2.06
C ARG A 156 9.33 -24.52 0.98
N ALA A 157 10.40 -24.50 0.19
CA ALA A 157 10.66 -25.60 -0.74
C ALA A 157 10.96 -26.87 0.07
N THR A 158 10.08 -27.84 0.04
CA THR A 158 10.36 -29.17 0.58
C THR A 158 11.33 -29.87 -0.38
N VAL A 159 12.58 -29.99 0.03
CA VAL A 159 13.53 -30.87 -0.66
C VAL A 159 13.08 -32.31 -0.37
N SER A 160 12.26 -32.87 -1.28
CA SER A 160 11.98 -34.31 -1.22
C SER A 160 13.30 -35.02 -1.49
N GLY A 161 13.72 -35.94 -0.59
CA GLY A 161 15.01 -36.64 -0.63
C GLY A 161 15.29 -37.48 -1.88
N THR A 162 14.54 -37.31 -2.95
CA THR A 162 14.68 -37.94 -4.26
C THR A 162 14.91 -36.93 -5.40
N GLY A 163 15.40 -35.74 -5.11
CA GLY A 163 15.88 -34.81 -6.15
C GLY A 163 14.83 -34.27 -7.13
N THR A 164 13.54 -34.47 -6.88
CA THR A 164 12.48 -33.92 -7.70
C THR A 164 11.87 -32.72 -6.98
N VAL A 165 12.14 -31.51 -7.48
CA VAL A 165 11.46 -30.28 -7.06
C VAL A 165 10.02 -30.39 -7.52
N LEU A 166 9.08 -30.59 -6.58
CA LEU A 166 7.64 -30.50 -6.89
C LEU A 166 7.28 -29.01 -7.00
N THR A 167 7.18 -28.53 -8.21
CA THR A 167 6.51 -27.27 -8.53
C THR A 167 5.03 -27.40 -8.13
N PRO A 168 4.44 -26.43 -7.41
CA PRO A 168 3.01 -26.43 -7.16
C PRO A 168 2.28 -26.44 -8.51
N ALA A 169 1.34 -27.36 -8.68
CA ALA A 169 0.56 -27.47 -9.90
C ALA A 169 -0.20 -26.15 -10.13
N PRO A 170 -0.15 -25.58 -11.35
CA PRO A 170 -0.94 -24.41 -11.66
C PRO A 170 -2.42 -24.77 -11.66
N ALA A 171 -3.19 -24.07 -10.85
CA ALA A 171 -4.63 -24.17 -10.86
C ALA A 171 -5.16 -23.54 -12.15
N ASN A 172 -5.70 -24.41 -13.03
CA ASN A 172 -6.63 -24.13 -14.13
C ASN A 172 -6.29 -22.99 -15.10
N THR A 173 -5.49 -23.32 -16.11
CA THR A 173 -5.53 -22.59 -17.39
C THR A 173 -6.63 -23.20 -18.26
N ALA A 174 -7.72 -22.47 -18.45
CA ALA A 174 -8.72 -22.79 -19.45
C ALA A 174 -8.08 -22.69 -20.83
N ALA A 175 -8.14 -23.79 -21.55
CA ALA A 175 -7.62 -23.96 -22.89
C ALA A 175 -8.29 -23.00 -23.89
N ASN A 176 -7.48 -22.20 -24.56
CA ASN A 176 -7.84 -21.70 -25.89
C ASN A 176 -6.97 -22.41 -26.93
N THR A 177 -7.58 -23.39 -27.54
CA THR A 177 -7.07 -24.12 -28.70
C THR A 177 -7.18 -23.25 -29.94
N ALA A 178 -6.07 -22.75 -30.44
CA ALA A 178 -6.00 -22.30 -31.83
C ALA A 178 -4.99 -23.18 -32.57
N THR A 179 -5.54 -24.07 -33.37
CA THR A 179 -4.89 -24.87 -34.38
C THR A 179 -4.20 -23.98 -35.41
N ASN A 180 -2.91 -24.21 -35.64
CA ASN A 180 -2.31 -23.93 -36.93
C ASN A 180 -1.40 -25.10 -37.35
N THR A 181 -1.83 -25.69 -38.43
CA THR A 181 -1.31 -26.84 -39.18
C THR A 181 0.01 -26.50 -39.89
N ALA A 182 0.83 -27.52 -40.00
CA ALA A 182 2.12 -27.71 -40.65
C ALA A 182 2.24 -27.25 -42.13
N PRO A 183 3.41 -27.38 -42.80
CA PRO A 183 3.86 -28.69 -43.28
C PRO A 183 5.40 -28.95 -43.30
N THR A 184 5.70 -30.20 -43.08
CA THR A 184 6.49 -31.21 -43.83
C THR A 184 7.84 -30.90 -44.46
N SER A 185 8.76 -31.76 -44.07
CA SER A 185 9.71 -32.58 -44.81
C SER A 185 11.05 -31.96 -45.25
N ASN A 186 12.12 -32.64 -44.83
CA ASN A 186 12.93 -33.44 -45.76
C ASN A 186 13.93 -34.33 -45.02
N THR A 187 13.86 -35.58 -45.36
CA THR A 187 14.79 -36.69 -45.21
C THR A 187 16.11 -36.41 -45.94
N ASN A 188 17.24 -36.78 -45.34
CA ASN A 188 18.25 -37.54 -46.10
C ASN A 188 19.20 -38.31 -45.18
N THR A 189 19.24 -39.56 -45.47
CA THR A 189 20.03 -40.69 -45.02
C THR A 189 21.48 -40.58 -45.53
N ALA A 190 22.46 -40.92 -44.67
CA ALA A 190 23.65 -41.68 -45.09
C ALA A 190 24.44 -42.12 -43.86
N VAL A 191 24.54 -43.43 -43.64
CA VAL A 191 25.58 -44.13 -42.89
C VAL A 191 26.76 -44.37 -43.80
N PRO A 192 28.03 -44.38 -43.38
CA PRO A 192 28.72 -45.65 -43.21
C PRO A 192 29.68 -45.75 -42.00
N GLU A 193 29.80 -46.95 -41.63
CA GLU A 193 30.56 -47.77 -40.73
C GLU A 193 32.03 -47.42 -40.37
N THR A 194 32.33 -47.84 -39.11
CA THR A 194 33.52 -48.52 -38.59
C THR A 194 34.89 -47.84 -38.58
N ASN A 195 35.47 -47.63 -37.39
CA ASN A 195 36.56 -48.50 -36.88
C ASN A 195 36.94 -48.23 -35.42
N ALA A 196 37.45 -49.25 -34.79
CA ALA A 196 37.64 -49.50 -33.38
C ALA A 196 38.90 -48.86 -32.77
N ASN A 197 38.85 -48.82 -31.41
CA ASN A 197 39.95 -48.72 -30.49
C ASN A 197 40.69 -47.39 -30.33
N THR A 198 40.14 -46.56 -29.42
CA THR A 198 40.98 -45.85 -28.42
C THR A 198 40.10 -45.63 -27.20
N ALA A 199 40.60 -46.01 -26.01
CA ALA A 199 39.91 -45.77 -24.75
C ALA A 199 39.58 -44.29 -24.63
N PRO A 200 38.31 -43.91 -24.34
CA PRO A 200 37.96 -42.50 -24.23
C PRO A 200 38.55 -41.97 -22.93
N ALA A 201 39.39 -40.95 -23.03
CA ALA A 201 39.67 -40.06 -21.93
C ALA A 201 38.28 -39.58 -21.40
N VAL A 202 38.05 -39.85 -20.11
CA VAL A 202 36.84 -39.35 -19.41
C VAL A 202 36.90 -37.84 -19.50
N ALA A 203 36.12 -37.30 -20.45
CA ALA A 203 35.84 -35.84 -20.47
C ALA A 203 35.24 -35.46 -19.12
N PRO A 204 35.71 -34.37 -18.48
CA PRO A 204 35.10 -33.91 -17.26
C PRO A 204 33.62 -33.66 -17.55
N THR A 205 32.74 -34.41 -16.89
CA THR A 205 31.30 -34.17 -16.89
C THR A 205 31.09 -32.69 -16.58
N PRO A 206 30.44 -31.92 -17.46
CA PRO A 206 30.10 -30.57 -17.10
C PRO A 206 29.25 -30.64 -15.83
N LEU A 207 29.73 -30.01 -14.76
CA LEU A 207 28.97 -29.80 -13.54
C LEU A 207 27.66 -29.16 -14.00
N SER A 208 26.58 -29.94 -14.02
CA SER A 208 25.24 -29.39 -14.17
C SER A 208 25.13 -28.27 -13.15
N PRO A 209 24.67 -27.09 -13.54
CA PRO A 209 24.43 -26.04 -12.56
C PRO A 209 23.33 -26.55 -11.62
N THR A 210 23.74 -27.21 -10.55
CA THR A 210 22.91 -27.61 -9.44
C THR A 210 22.64 -26.37 -8.61
N GLY A 211 21.75 -25.57 -9.09
CA GLY A 211 21.29 -24.39 -8.43
C GLY A 211 20.18 -23.78 -9.27
N ILE A 212 19.00 -24.38 -9.25
CA ILE A 212 17.81 -23.62 -9.50
C ILE A 212 17.88 -22.55 -8.43
N LEU A 213 18.20 -21.30 -8.83
CA LEU A 213 18.04 -20.12 -8.00
C LEU A 213 16.54 -20.05 -7.70
N THR A 214 16.11 -20.67 -6.61
CA THR A 214 14.76 -20.47 -6.08
C THR A 214 14.71 -19.04 -5.61
N PHE A 215 14.15 -18.16 -6.40
CA PHE A 215 13.93 -16.78 -6.00
C PHE A 215 12.99 -16.81 -4.80
N ARG A 216 13.40 -16.13 -3.72
CA ARG A 216 12.52 -15.86 -2.58
C ARG A 216 11.26 -15.16 -3.11
N SER A 217 10.11 -15.69 -2.78
CA SER A 217 8.82 -15.16 -3.17
C SER A 217 7.94 -15.09 -1.92
N GLU A 218 7.58 -13.87 -1.52
CA GLU A 218 6.70 -13.61 -0.39
C GLU A 218 5.36 -13.14 -0.94
N GLN A 219 4.31 -13.91 -0.70
CA GLN A 219 2.98 -13.67 -1.27
C GLN A 219 1.98 -13.27 -0.17
N ILE A 220 0.96 -12.51 -0.54
CA ILE A 220 -0.15 -12.21 0.35
C ILE A 220 -1.10 -13.41 0.35
N TYR A 221 -1.40 -13.90 1.55
CA TYR A 221 -2.42 -14.92 1.81
C TYR A 221 -3.62 -14.29 2.52
N ILE A 222 -4.78 -14.90 2.36
CA ILE A 222 -6.00 -14.52 3.04
C ILE A 222 -6.70 -15.76 3.59
N CYS A 223 -7.26 -15.63 4.78
CA CYS A 223 -8.13 -16.65 5.39
C CYS A 223 -9.37 -15.98 6.02
N ASN A 224 -10.37 -16.79 6.36
CA ASN A 224 -11.54 -16.34 7.10
C ASN A 224 -11.18 -16.03 8.57
N ALA A 225 -12.10 -15.42 9.31
CA ALA A 225 -11.94 -15.08 10.72
C ALA A 225 -11.62 -16.28 11.62
N ASP A 226 -12.12 -17.47 11.29
CA ASP A 226 -11.84 -18.72 11.99
C ASP A 226 -10.52 -19.40 11.57
N GLY A 227 -9.75 -18.78 10.66
CA GLY A 227 -8.55 -19.36 10.08
C GLY A 227 -8.80 -20.34 8.93
N GLY A 228 -10.07 -20.53 8.53
CA GLY A 228 -10.45 -21.38 7.41
C GLY A 228 -10.23 -20.74 6.04
N ALA A 229 -10.44 -21.52 4.98
CA ALA A 229 -10.36 -21.08 3.58
C ALA A 229 -9.06 -20.34 3.23
N LEU A 230 -7.94 -20.76 3.80
CA LEU A 230 -6.63 -20.19 3.50
C LEU A 230 -6.31 -20.35 2.00
N LYS A 231 -6.00 -19.25 1.34
CA LYS A 231 -5.58 -19.22 -0.06
C LYS A 231 -4.58 -18.10 -0.33
N PRO A 232 -3.68 -18.26 -1.31
CA PRO A 232 -2.89 -17.15 -1.78
C PRO A 232 -3.80 -16.13 -2.48
N LEU A 233 -3.60 -14.86 -2.19
CA LEU A 233 -4.25 -13.74 -2.86
C LEU A 233 -3.41 -13.23 -4.03
N THR A 234 -2.08 -13.32 -3.91
CA THR A 234 -1.12 -13.01 -4.98
C THR A 234 -0.33 -14.26 -5.35
N GLN A 235 0.10 -14.37 -6.61
CA GLN A 235 0.82 -15.54 -7.13
C GLN A 235 1.94 -15.12 -8.09
N ASN A 236 2.57 -13.98 -7.83
CA ASN A 236 3.63 -13.45 -8.69
C ASN A 236 4.99 -14.01 -8.25
N GLU A 237 5.51 -14.95 -9.00
CA GLU A 237 6.84 -15.51 -8.75
C GLU A 237 7.93 -14.44 -8.81
N GLY A 238 8.86 -14.49 -7.86
CA GLY A 238 9.97 -13.53 -7.76
C GLY A 238 9.60 -12.17 -7.21
N LEU A 239 8.36 -11.93 -6.78
CA LEU A 239 7.97 -10.77 -6.02
C LEU A 239 7.98 -11.06 -4.51
N ILE A 240 8.41 -10.06 -3.77
CA ILE A 240 8.38 -9.99 -2.31
C ILE A 240 7.42 -8.88 -1.93
N TYR A 241 6.25 -9.27 -1.40
CA TYR A 241 5.34 -8.35 -0.75
C TYR A 241 5.82 -8.19 0.69
N PHE A 242 5.95 -6.97 1.17
CA PHE A 242 6.47 -6.71 2.52
C PHE A 242 5.60 -5.71 3.31
N TYR A 243 4.62 -5.10 2.66
CA TYR A 243 3.67 -4.18 3.26
C TYR A 243 2.37 -4.18 2.50
N TYR A 244 1.28 -4.03 3.21
CA TYR A 244 -0.04 -3.67 2.66
C TYR A 244 -0.94 -3.07 3.74
N VAL A 245 -2.00 -2.42 3.30
CA VAL A 245 -3.07 -1.86 4.13
C VAL A 245 -4.42 -2.15 3.50
N TRP A 246 -5.40 -2.54 4.32
CA TRP A 246 -6.77 -2.76 3.87
C TRP A 246 -7.46 -1.46 3.47
N ALA A 247 -8.29 -1.52 2.42
CA ALA A 247 -9.27 -0.48 2.17
C ALA A 247 -10.28 -0.41 3.33
N PRO A 248 -10.76 0.79 3.70
CA PRO A 248 -11.74 0.96 4.79
C PRO A 248 -13.01 0.11 4.63
N ASP A 249 -13.43 -0.18 3.39
CA ASP A 249 -14.58 -1.03 3.06
C ASP A 249 -14.23 -2.54 3.00
N SER A 250 -13.00 -2.92 3.35
CA SER A 250 -12.52 -4.31 3.32
C SER A 250 -12.52 -4.99 1.95
N SER A 251 -12.67 -4.24 0.85
CA SER A 251 -12.78 -4.82 -0.50
C SER A 251 -11.44 -5.15 -1.14
N MET A 252 -10.40 -4.39 -0.83
CA MET A 252 -9.10 -4.41 -1.50
C MET A 252 -7.95 -4.14 -0.52
N LEU A 253 -6.74 -4.40 -1.00
CA LEU A 253 -5.47 -4.05 -0.33
C LEU A 253 -4.68 -3.08 -1.21
N ALA A 254 -4.05 -2.08 -0.58
CA ALA A 254 -2.97 -1.33 -1.21
C ALA A 254 -1.64 -1.89 -0.68
N ALA A 255 -0.80 -2.40 -1.56
CA ALA A 255 0.39 -3.15 -1.20
C ALA A 255 1.66 -2.55 -1.80
N LEU A 256 2.80 -2.84 -1.17
CA LEU A 256 4.13 -2.61 -1.73
C LEU A 256 4.80 -3.95 -2.00
N ALA A 257 5.34 -4.08 -3.20
CA ALA A 257 6.12 -5.24 -3.60
C ALA A 257 7.35 -4.83 -4.41
N THR A 258 8.40 -5.64 -4.27
CA THR A 258 9.64 -5.48 -5.02
C THR A 258 10.09 -6.82 -5.59
N THR A 259 10.98 -6.84 -6.56
CA THR A 259 11.54 -8.10 -7.04
C THR A 259 12.56 -8.66 -6.04
N ALA A 260 12.70 -9.98 -5.99
CA ALA A 260 13.71 -10.64 -5.15
C ALA A 260 15.13 -10.14 -5.44
N ARG A 261 15.41 -9.76 -6.69
CA ARG A 261 16.69 -9.18 -7.10
C ARG A 261 16.92 -7.80 -6.50
N GLU A 262 15.90 -6.91 -6.57
CA GLU A 262 15.97 -5.57 -5.98
C GLU A 262 16.09 -5.65 -4.45
N TRP A 263 15.32 -6.55 -3.83
CA TRP A 263 15.41 -6.82 -2.40
C TRP A 263 16.84 -7.19 -1.99
N ARG A 264 17.44 -8.18 -2.66
CA ARG A 264 18.81 -8.60 -2.37
C ARG A 264 19.83 -7.49 -2.59
N TYR A 265 19.64 -6.66 -3.62
CA TYR A 265 20.48 -5.49 -3.85
C TYR A 265 20.42 -4.50 -2.68
N LEU A 266 19.22 -4.21 -2.16
CA LEU A 266 19.04 -3.33 -1.00
C LEU A 266 19.65 -3.90 0.27
N GLU A 267 19.53 -5.22 0.50
CA GLU A 267 20.19 -5.90 1.63
C GLU A 267 21.70 -5.72 1.57
N VAL A 268 22.33 -6.04 0.45
CA VAL A 268 23.79 -5.94 0.28
C VAL A 268 24.26 -4.49 0.44
N LEU A 269 23.48 -3.52 -0.07
CA LEU A 269 23.80 -2.11 0.07
C LEU A 269 23.76 -1.64 1.53
N ALA A 270 22.75 -2.06 2.27
CA ALA A 270 22.59 -1.75 3.70
C ALA A 270 23.69 -2.41 4.54
N GLU A 271 23.97 -3.71 4.30
CA GLU A 271 25.08 -4.45 4.93
C GLU A 271 26.42 -3.75 4.70
N GLY A 272 26.69 -3.31 3.45
CA GLY A 272 27.95 -2.63 3.10
C GLY A 272 28.12 -1.28 3.78
N LYS A 273 27.02 -0.63 4.19
CA LYS A 273 27.01 0.65 4.92
C LYS A 273 26.90 0.47 6.44
N GLY A 274 26.61 -0.72 6.94
CA GLY A 274 26.31 -0.97 8.36
C GLY A 274 24.99 -0.32 8.80
N GLU A 275 24.05 -0.10 7.88
CA GLU A 275 22.76 0.52 8.11
C GLU A 275 21.62 -0.52 8.10
N ALA A 276 20.50 -0.19 8.75
CA ALA A 276 19.30 -0.99 8.62
C ALA A 276 18.73 -0.85 7.19
N MET A 277 18.34 -1.98 6.57
CA MET A 277 17.71 -1.97 5.26
C MET A 277 16.34 -1.28 5.33
N VAL A 278 16.12 -0.32 4.45
CA VAL A 278 14.81 0.30 4.21
C VAL A 278 14.18 -0.36 2.98
N PRO A 279 13.09 -1.12 3.12
CA PRO A 279 12.42 -1.74 1.99
C PRO A 279 11.85 -0.70 1.02
N LEU A 280 12.08 -0.90 -0.27
CA LEU A 280 11.49 -0.11 -1.33
C LEU A 280 10.59 -1.00 -2.20
N GLY A 281 9.37 -0.56 -2.50
CA GLY A 281 8.44 -1.31 -3.32
C GLY A 281 7.65 -0.46 -4.29
N ARG A 282 7.04 -1.15 -5.27
CA ARG A 282 6.09 -0.55 -6.21
C ARG A 282 4.69 -0.69 -5.65
N PRO A 283 3.89 0.39 -5.64
CA PRO A 283 2.54 0.34 -5.12
C PRO A 283 1.61 -0.43 -6.07
N ARG A 284 0.75 -1.25 -5.46
CA ARG A 284 -0.21 -2.12 -6.14
C ARG A 284 -1.54 -2.11 -5.42
N ILE A 285 -2.63 -2.34 -6.14
CA ILE A 285 -3.92 -2.72 -5.57
C ILE A 285 -4.13 -4.22 -5.80
N VAL A 286 -4.55 -4.91 -4.76
CA VAL A 286 -4.87 -6.34 -4.78
C VAL A 286 -6.31 -6.51 -4.29
N GLU A 287 -7.18 -7.04 -5.15
CA GLU A 287 -8.58 -7.32 -4.82
C GLU A 287 -8.74 -8.68 -4.11
N LYS A 288 -9.78 -8.89 -3.31
CA LYS A 288 -10.06 -10.18 -2.64
C LYS A 288 -10.22 -11.37 -3.59
N ASN A 289 -10.51 -11.12 -4.87
CA ASN A 289 -10.59 -12.15 -5.91
C ASN A 289 -9.21 -12.54 -6.48
N GLY A 290 -8.13 -11.87 -6.06
CA GLY A 290 -6.78 -12.10 -6.54
C GLY A 290 -6.38 -11.26 -7.77
N ARG A 291 -7.28 -10.40 -8.26
CA ARG A 291 -6.92 -9.46 -9.32
C ARG A 291 -5.97 -8.41 -8.77
N GLU A 292 -4.87 -8.20 -9.48
CA GLU A 292 -3.85 -7.24 -9.11
C GLU A 292 -3.67 -6.16 -10.17
N ARG A 293 -3.40 -4.94 -9.71
CA ARG A 293 -3.10 -3.81 -10.56
C ARG A 293 -1.88 -3.05 -10.05
N LEU A 294 -0.85 -2.96 -10.85
CA LEU A 294 0.29 -2.09 -10.59
C LEU A 294 -0.16 -0.63 -10.72
N LEU A 295 0.12 0.19 -9.71
CA LEU A 295 -0.22 1.61 -9.71
C LEU A 295 0.92 2.45 -10.27
N ASP A 296 2.16 2.07 -10.00
CA ASP A 296 3.36 2.81 -10.41
C ASP A 296 4.57 1.90 -10.57
N ASP A 297 5.44 2.25 -11.52
CA ASP A 297 6.72 1.56 -11.74
C ASP A 297 7.86 2.08 -10.85
N ASN A 298 7.67 3.24 -10.21
CA ASN A 298 8.66 3.79 -9.31
C ASN A 298 8.64 3.09 -7.95
N LEU A 299 9.83 2.92 -7.39
CA LEU A 299 10.01 2.39 -6.04
C LEU A 299 9.81 3.49 -5.00
N THR A 300 9.19 3.15 -3.89
CA THR A 300 9.03 4.04 -2.73
C THR A 300 9.13 3.27 -1.42
N ALA A 301 9.60 3.96 -0.37
CA ALA A 301 9.51 3.51 1.01
C ALA A 301 8.24 4.05 1.71
N VAL A 302 7.51 4.98 1.08
CA VAL A 302 6.32 5.58 1.68
C VAL A 302 5.14 4.64 1.54
N HIS A 303 4.55 4.28 2.64
CA HIS A 303 3.39 3.40 2.69
C HIS A 303 2.19 4.01 1.97
N PRO A 304 1.47 3.26 1.14
CA PRO A 304 0.23 3.71 0.54
C PRO A 304 -0.85 3.92 1.59
N VAL A 305 -1.70 4.93 1.39
CA VAL A 305 -2.83 5.22 2.28
C VAL A 305 -4.12 5.34 1.47
N TRP A 306 -5.21 4.86 2.06
CA TRP A 306 -6.56 4.91 1.49
C TRP A 306 -7.29 6.19 1.89
N SER A 307 -8.09 6.73 0.97
CA SER A 307 -9.11 7.70 1.35
C SER A 307 -10.18 7.03 2.23
N PRO A 308 -10.78 7.75 3.19
CA PRO A 308 -11.81 7.18 4.07
C PRO A 308 -12.99 6.52 3.35
N ASP A 309 -13.35 7.02 2.17
CA ASP A 309 -14.39 6.47 1.30
C ASP A 309 -13.95 5.24 0.47
N ALA A 310 -12.71 4.76 0.64
CA ALA A 310 -12.10 3.65 -0.12
C ALA A 310 -12.02 3.86 -1.64
N ALA A 311 -12.23 5.08 -2.14
CA ALA A 311 -12.25 5.35 -3.57
C ALA A 311 -10.87 5.64 -4.16
N LYS A 312 -9.90 6.07 -3.33
CA LYS A 312 -8.59 6.51 -3.76
C LYS A 312 -7.46 5.97 -2.90
N VAL A 313 -6.29 5.83 -3.52
CA VAL A 313 -5.03 5.50 -2.85
C VAL A 313 -4.01 6.59 -3.14
N SER A 314 -3.33 7.07 -2.10
CA SER A 314 -2.22 8.01 -2.24
C SER A 314 -0.89 7.34 -1.90
N VAL A 315 0.14 7.69 -2.67
CA VAL A 315 1.52 7.25 -2.49
C VAL A 315 2.45 8.44 -2.74
N ALA A 316 3.60 8.48 -2.09
CA ALA A 316 4.59 9.54 -2.31
C ALA A 316 5.90 8.99 -2.88
N PHE A 317 6.53 9.81 -3.74
CA PHE A 317 7.82 9.55 -4.37
C PHE A 317 8.69 10.80 -4.21
N GLY A 318 9.60 10.78 -3.24
CA GLY A 318 10.44 11.96 -2.93
C GLY A 318 9.60 13.16 -2.50
N THR A 319 9.44 14.15 -3.36
CA THR A 319 8.64 15.37 -3.10
C THR A 319 7.34 15.43 -3.90
N GLN A 320 6.91 14.32 -4.47
CA GLN A 320 5.69 14.22 -5.27
C GLN A 320 4.70 13.25 -4.61
N ILE A 321 3.42 13.61 -4.58
CA ILE A 321 2.34 12.70 -4.23
C ILE A 321 1.63 12.28 -5.52
N ARG A 322 1.25 11.02 -5.60
CA ARG A 322 0.35 10.49 -6.62
C ARG A 322 -0.89 9.93 -5.97
N VAL A 323 -2.04 10.32 -6.53
CA VAL A 323 -3.37 9.85 -6.11
C VAL A 323 -3.93 9.01 -7.24
N TYR A 324 -4.39 7.80 -6.95
CA TYR A 324 -4.90 6.83 -7.90
C TYR A 324 -6.35 6.50 -7.59
N ASP A 325 -7.19 6.37 -8.61
CA ASP A 325 -8.52 5.80 -8.44
C ASP A 325 -8.42 4.30 -8.16
N ALA A 326 -9.12 3.83 -7.13
CA ALA A 326 -9.02 2.46 -6.68
C ALA A 326 -9.89 1.46 -7.47
N GLY A 327 -11.16 1.74 -7.63
CA GLY A 327 -12.17 0.76 -8.05
C GLY A 327 -12.92 1.06 -9.34
N VAL A 328 -12.45 1.96 -10.23
CA VAL A 328 -13.14 2.30 -11.47
C VAL A 328 -12.68 1.46 -12.67
N THR A 329 -13.55 1.31 -13.67
CA THR A 329 -13.24 0.56 -14.90
C THR A 329 -12.08 1.19 -15.68
N THR A 330 -11.98 2.52 -15.68
CA THR A 330 -10.90 3.28 -16.29
C THR A 330 -10.25 4.15 -15.21
N PRO A 331 -9.34 3.59 -14.42
CA PRO A 331 -8.71 4.32 -13.33
C PRO A 331 -7.83 5.44 -13.86
N THR A 332 -7.90 6.60 -13.20
CA THR A 332 -7.06 7.75 -13.48
C THR A 332 -6.08 8.01 -12.34
N GLN A 333 -5.08 8.84 -12.60
CA GLN A 333 -4.14 9.28 -11.57
C GLN A 333 -3.93 10.78 -11.63
N ALA A 334 -3.67 11.37 -10.47
CA ALA A 334 -3.16 12.73 -10.34
C ALA A 334 -1.73 12.70 -9.84
N ALA A 335 -0.86 13.52 -10.42
CA ALA A 335 0.48 13.78 -9.94
C ALA A 335 0.53 15.18 -9.32
N ILE A 336 0.86 15.26 -8.04
CA ILE A 336 0.92 16.50 -7.26
C ILE A 336 2.37 16.80 -6.93
N PRO A 337 3.07 17.63 -7.73
CA PRO A 337 4.45 18.01 -7.48
C PRO A 337 4.50 19.08 -6.38
N LEU A 338 5.20 18.78 -5.27
CA LEU A 338 5.32 19.67 -4.11
C LEU A 338 6.74 20.22 -3.92
N LYS A 339 7.67 19.92 -4.81
CA LYS A 339 9.08 20.32 -4.69
C LYS A 339 9.24 21.80 -4.33
N ASN A 340 8.54 22.66 -5.05
CA ASN A 340 8.67 24.10 -4.87
C ASN A 340 8.06 24.59 -3.57
N GLN A 341 6.87 24.10 -3.22
CA GLN A 341 6.19 24.44 -1.97
C GLN A 341 7.01 24.01 -0.75
N LEU A 342 7.56 22.78 -0.79
CA LEU A 342 8.39 22.23 0.27
C LEU A 342 9.71 23.00 0.41
N LEU A 343 10.30 23.46 -0.71
CA LEU A 343 11.49 24.32 -0.70
C LEU A 343 11.24 25.65 -0.04
N ILE A 344 10.16 26.33 -0.42
CA ILE A 344 9.78 27.65 0.17
C ILE A 344 9.52 27.48 1.66
N SER A 345 8.79 26.43 2.05
CA SER A 345 8.54 26.13 3.45
C SER A 345 9.84 25.85 4.23
N ALA A 346 10.79 25.08 3.66
CA ALA A 346 12.08 24.82 4.30
C ALA A 346 12.86 26.09 4.55
N GLN A 347 12.91 27.01 3.59
CA GLN A 347 13.61 28.28 3.73
C GLN A 347 12.96 29.21 4.75
N ALA A 348 11.64 29.24 4.80
CA ALA A 348 10.93 30.01 5.82
C ALA A 348 11.28 29.50 7.23
N TYR A 349 11.31 28.19 7.41
CA TYR A 349 11.72 27.55 8.65
C TYR A 349 13.19 27.88 9.01
N ASP A 350 14.11 27.75 8.07
CA ASP A 350 15.53 28.04 8.31
C ASP A 350 15.75 29.48 8.79
N ARG A 351 15.06 30.45 8.19
CA ARG A 351 15.10 31.84 8.63
C ARG A 351 14.55 32.03 10.02
N ASP A 352 13.42 31.39 10.35
CA ASP A 352 12.85 31.48 11.68
C ASP A 352 13.80 30.90 12.75
N GLN A 353 14.45 29.76 12.46
CA GLN A 353 15.47 29.20 13.34
C GLN A 353 16.69 30.13 13.50
N GLN A 354 17.17 30.75 12.44
CA GLN A 354 18.26 31.71 12.49
C GLN A 354 17.90 32.93 13.37
N ARG A 355 16.67 33.46 13.23
CA ARG A 355 16.19 34.56 14.10
C ARG A 355 16.14 34.13 15.55
N LYS A 356 15.64 32.94 15.86
CA LYS A 356 15.60 32.44 17.24
C LYS A 356 16.99 32.27 17.84
N LEU A 357 17.95 31.77 17.05
CA LEU A 357 19.35 31.68 17.49
C LEU A 357 19.97 33.05 17.72
N GLN A 358 19.76 34.00 16.83
CA GLN A 358 20.23 35.38 16.99
C GLN A 358 19.61 36.06 18.22
N ALA A 359 18.31 35.89 18.43
CA ALA A 359 17.63 36.41 19.60
C ALA A 359 18.13 35.81 20.94
N SER A 360 18.54 34.54 20.91
CA SER A 360 19.10 33.86 22.11
C SER A 360 20.56 34.22 22.37
N THR A 361 21.31 34.69 21.36
CA THR A 361 22.71 35.10 21.47
C THR A 361 22.90 36.57 21.77
N VAL A 362 21.83 37.40 21.68
CA VAL A 362 21.87 38.78 22.12
C VAL A 362 21.83 38.79 23.64
N ASN A 363 22.97 38.51 24.25
CA ASN A 363 23.27 39.04 25.59
C ASN A 363 23.23 40.53 25.48
N VAL A 364 22.40 41.13 26.31
CA VAL A 364 22.21 42.56 26.42
C VAL A 364 23.57 43.22 26.69
N ASP A 365 24.25 43.64 25.65
CA ASP A 365 25.30 44.64 25.80
C ASP A 365 24.62 45.93 26.20
N ALA A 366 25.15 46.56 27.24
CA ALA A 366 24.54 47.64 28.03
C ALA A 366 24.24 48.96 27.28
N ASN A 367 24.12 48.95 25.95
CA ASN A 367 23.89 50.13 25.11
C ASN A 367 22.65 50.05 24.20
N GLY A 368 21.61 49.40 24.62
CA GLY A 368 20.21 49.70 24.25
C GLY A 368 19.81 49.90 22.79
N VAL A 369 20.60 49.50 21.79
CA VAL A 369 20.20 49.56 20.41
C VAL A 369 19.87 48.15 19.91
N SER A 370 18.58 47.80 19.98
CA SER A 370 18.07 46.61 19.27
C SER A 370 18.24 46.84 17.78
N PRO A 371 18.86 45.91 17.02
CA PRO A 371 18.80 45.97 15.58
C PRO A 371 17.35 45.86 15.13
N THR A 372 16.89 46.83 14.38
CA THR A 372 15.56 46.81 13.72
C THR A 372 15.46 45.56 12.87
N PRO A 373 14.46 44.68 13.12
CA PRO A 373 14.28 43.53 12.24
C PRO A 373 14.01 44.00 10.80
N GLU A 374 14.79 43.51 9.85
CA GLU A 374 14.54 43.74 8.45
C GLU A 374 13.16 43.23 8.08
N PRO A 375 12.30 44.02 7.41
CA PRO A 375 10.94 43.63 7.10
C PRO A 375 10.92 42.33 6.27
N ASP A 376 10.05 41.40 6.66
CA ASP A 376 9.82 40.14 5.97
C ASP A 376 9.46 40.40 4.50
N GLN A 377 10.40 40.26 3.60
CA GLN A 377 10.07 40.18 2.18
C GLN A 377 9.43 38.84 1.91
N PRO A 378 8.25 38.80 1.31
CA PRO A 378 7.63 37.54 0.94
C PRO A 378 8.56 36.80 -0.05
N LEU A 379 8.75 35.51 0.19
CA LEU A 379 9.51 34.62 -0.71
C LEU A 379 8.75 34.45 -2.01
N THR A 380 8.94 35.36 -2.97
CA THR A 380 8.29 35.30 -4.28
C THR A 380 9.13 34.55 -5.32
N THR A 381 10.41 34.31 -5.04
CA THR A 381 11.31 33.60 -5.94
C THR A 381 11.79 32.29 -5.34
N LEU A 382 11.77 31.24 -6.16
CA LEU A 382 12.35 29.95 -5.81
C LEU A 382 13.88 30.09 -5.68
N PRO A 383 14.49 29.40 -4.71
CA PRO A 383 15.95 29.39 -4.58
C PRO A 383 16.60 28.67 -5.77
N ASP A 384 17.83 29.07 -6.11
CA ASP A 384 18.62 28.33 -7.08
C ASP A 384 18.90 26.91 -6.59
N GLU A 385 18.49 25.91 -7.37
CA GLU A 385 18.68 24.49 -7.06
C GLU A 385 20.15 24.11 -6.84
N LYS A 386 21.08 24.84 -7.46
CA LYS A 386 22.53 24.62 -7.31
C LYS A 386 23.06 25.03 -5.94
N LEU A 387 22.33 25.91 -5.25
CA LEU A 387 22.66 26.39 -3.90
C LEU A 387 21.89 25.65 -2.82
N LEU A 388 21.03 24.69 -3.22
CA LEU A 388 20.20 23.97 -2.29
C LEU A 388 21.00 22.99 -1.45
N VAL A 389 21.12 23.28 -0.17
CA VAL A 389 21.81 22.43 0.83
C VAL A 389 20.84 21.46 1.50
N SER A 390 19.52 21.70 1.40
CA SER A 390 18.49 20.93 2.11
C SER A 390 17.37 20.52 1.16
N PHE A 391 16.72 19.40 1.48
CA PHE A 391 15.49 18.98 0.81
C PHE A 391 14.54 18.28 1.80
N ASN A 392 13.26 18.21 1.45
CA ASN A 392 12.22 17.65 2.31
C ASN A 392 11.53 16.49 1.59
N PRO A 393 12.06 15.25 1.66
CA PRO A 393 11.33 14.11 1.15
C PRO A 393 10.08 13.85 1.99
N ILE A 394 9.00 13.46 1.33
CA ILE A 394 7.81 12.97 1.99
C ILE A 394 8.13 11.58 2.54
N VAL A 395 7.87 11.34 3.82
CA VAL A 395 8.17 10.07 4.51
C VAL A 395 6.92 9.34 5.00
N GLU A 396 5.80 10.06 5.12
CA GLU A 396 4.54 9.49 5.61
C GLU A 396 3.37 10.26 5.01
N LEU A 397 2.27 9.56 4.79
CA LEU A 397 1.00 10.12 4.35
C LEU A 397 -0.08 9.70 5.34
N GLU A 398 -1.10 10.56 5.52
CA GLU A 398 -2.27 10.26 6.35
C GLU A 398 -3.51 10.93 5.74
N TRP A 399 -4.56 10.16 5.51
CA TRP A 399 -5.80 10.68 4.95
C TRP A 399 -6.88 10.77 6.03
N THR A 400 -7.16 11.97 6.50
CA THR A 400 -8.05 12.20 7.64
C THR A 400 -9.51 12.46 7.25
N ALA A 401 -9.75 12.93 6.03
CA ALA A 401 -11.09 13.11 5.43
C ALA A 401 -10.96 12.94 3.92
N ASP A 402 -12.06 12.72 3.20
CA ASP A 402 -12.05 12.47 1.77
C ASP A 402 -11.38 13.58 0.93
N ASP A 403 -11.34 14.78 1.47
CA ASP A 403 -10.73 15.97 0.87
C ASP A 403 -9.45 16.44 1.59
N LEU A 404 -8.99 15.76 2.64
CA LEU A 404 -7.85 16.18 3.44
C LEU A 404 -6.77 15.11 3.53
N LEU A 405 -5.66 15.35 2.84
CA LEU A 405 -4.48 14.50 2.86
C LEU A 405 -3.33 15.22 3.56
N TYR A 406 -2.86 14.65 4.67
CA TYR A 406 -1.67 15.10 5.38
C TYR A 406 -0.44 14.40 4.83
N LEU A 407 0.68 15.12 4.85
CA LEU A 407 1.99 14.58 4.49
C LEU A 407 3.02 15.02 5.53
N LYS A 408 3.86 14.09 5.92
CA LYS A 408 4.99 14.33 6.81
C LYS A 408 6.27 14.36 5.98
N THR A 409 7.06 15.37 6.14
CA THR A 409 8.36 15.47 5.49
C THR A 409 9.49 15.34 6.50
N ALA A 410 10.57 14.68 6.10
CA ALA A 410 11.84 14.76 6.80
C ALA A 410 12.63 15.97 6.27
N TYR A 411 13.27 16.72 7.15
CA TYR A 411 14.23 17.75 6.76
C TYR A 411 15.61 17.12 6.66
N LEU A 412 16.11 17.01 5.46
CA LEU A 412 17.44 16.47 5.18
C LEU A 412 18.38 17.62 4.75
N LYS A 413 19.42 17.87 5.53
CA LYS A 413 20.50 18.77 5.17
C LYS A 413 21.53 18.00 4.36
N ARG A 414 21.61 18.27 3.06
CA ARG A 414 22.60 17.69 2.17
C ARG A 414 23.97 18.30 2.43
N MET A 415 24.94 17.45 2.65
CA MET A 415 26.34 17.80 2.75
C MET A 415 27.06 17.43 1.43
N LYS A 416 28.27 17.93 1.21
CA LYS A 416 29.08 17.58 0.03
C LYS A 416 29.38 16.08 -0.04
N ASN A 417 29.56 15.47 1.11
CA ASN A 417 29.65 14.02 1.27
C ASN A 417 28.28 13.51 1.72
N GLU A 418 27.66 12.61 0.96
CA GLU A 418 26.33 12.07 1.27
C GLU A 418 26.29 11.33 2.59
N ALA A 419 27.40 10.74 3.03
CA ALA A 419 27.51 10.06 4.33
C ALA A 419 27.31 11.02 5.52
N ASP A 420 27.54 12.31 5.32
CA ASP A 420 27.40 13.34 6.34
C ASP A 420 26.02 14.02 6.33
N ASN A 421 25.08 13.52 5.51
CA ASN A 421 23.72 14.04 5.48
C ASN A 421 23.04 13.89 6.85
N VAL A 422 22.40 14.95 7.32
CA VAL A 422 21.73 14.95 8.61
C VAL A 422 20.22 15.11 8.41
N THR A 423 19.46 14.18 8.96
CA THR A 423 18.01 14.31 9.14
C THR A 423 17.79 15.00 10.50
N SER A 424 17.29 16.22 10.52
CA SER A 424 17.22 17.00 11.74
C SER A 424 15.85 16.95 12.44
N PHE A 425 14.75 16.90 11.70
CA PHE A 425 13.40 16.88 12.24
C PHE A 425 12.37 16.57 11.16
N THR A 426 11.12 16.31 11.60
CA THR A 426 9.98 16.09 10.71
C THR A 426 8.97 17.22 10.84
N ARG A 427 8.25 17.51 9.75
CA ARG A 427 7.21 18.54 9.71
C ARG A 427 5.98 17.99 9.02
N TRP A 428 4.81 18.46 9.45
CA TRP A 428 3.55 18.11 8.81
C TRP A 428 3.05 19.24 7.91
N HIS A 429 2.50 18.85 6.78
CA HIS A 429 1.83 19.72 5.81
C HIS A 429 0.50 19.09 5.44
N ARG A 430 -0.36 19.83 4.77
CA ARG A 430 -1.69 19.38 4.40
C ARG A 430 -2.04 19.76 2.97
N LEU A 431 -2.73 18.87 2.27
CA LEU A 431 -3.39 19.14 1.01
C LEU A 431 -4.90 19.14 1.21
N ALA A 432 -5.54 20.26 0.94
CA ALA A 432 -6.98 20.30 0.76
C ALA A 432 -7.27 20.01 -0.71
N LEU A 433 -7.94 18.89 -0.98
CA LEU A 433 -8.30 18.42 -2.31
C LEU A 433 -9.69 18.95 -2.69
N SER A 434 -9.90 19.24 -3.96
CA SER A 434 -11.19 19.68 -4.46
C SER A 434 -11.38 19.26 -5.91
N PRO A 435 -12.63 19.15 -6.41
CA PRO A 435 -12.87 18.95 -7.82
C PRO A 435 -12.33 20.12 -8.63
N GLN A 436 -11.62 19.82 -9.72
CA GLN A 436 -11.20 20.82 -10.66
C GLN A 436 -12.43 21.41 -11.36
N VAL A 437 -12.62 22.72 -11.25
CA VAL A 437 -13.72 23.42 -11.97
C VAL A 437 -13.49 23.18 -13.46
N ALA A 438 -14.50 22.61 -14.13
CA ALA A 438 -14.46 22.48 -15.58
C ALA A 438 -14.26 23.88 -16.19
N ALA A 439 -13.19 24.07 -16.94
CA ALA A 439 -12.98 25.30 -17.68
C ALA A 439 -14.23 25.51 -18.56
N ALA A 440 -14.94 26.62 -18.37
CA ALA A 440 -16.06 26.96 -19.22
C ALA A 440 -15.57 26.91 -20.66
N ALA A 441 -16.19 26.03 -21.47
CA ALA A 441 -15.89 25.95 -22.89
C ALA A 441 -16.10 27.34 -23.48
N THR A 442 -15.04 28.04 -23.80
CA THR A 442 -15.11 29.27 -24.59
C THR A 442 -15.63 28.85 -25.95
N VAL A 443 -16.94 29.01 -26.14
CA VAL A 443 -17.55 28.92 -27.48
C VAL A 443 -16.91 30.05 -28.30
N LYS A 444 -16.06 29.68 -29.26
CA LYS A 444 -15.57 30.58 -30.30
C LYS A 444 -16.62 30.70 -31.39
#